data_fb082e71bfa781d004e4954f2836549d
#
_entry.id   fb082e71bfa781d004e4954f2836549d
#
_cell.length_a   1.000
_cell.length_b   1.000
_cell.length_c   1.000
_cell.angle_alpha   90.00
_cell.angle_beta   90.00
_cell.angle_gamma   90.00
#
_symmetry.space_group_name_H-M   'P 1'
#
loop_
_entity.id
_entity.type
_entity.pdbx_description
1 polymer ?
#
loop_
_entity_poly.entity_id
_entity_poly.type
_entity_poly.pdbx_seq_one_letter_code
_entity_poly.pdbx_strand_id
1 'polypeptide(L)'
;IETVGTTEEIPVLVLPADTPIEFRLASGDVSHAFWVPEFLFKRDVYAHPEKNAQERRFQIEKIEEKGAFVGRCAEMCGTYHSMMNFEIRVVDRADFNQYLKFRENNPEATNAEALEHIGQEPYAVTTSPFNSQRDTRDADNFVDTADAA
;
A
#
# COMPACT_ATOMS: atom_id res chain seq x y z
N ILE A 1 -11.81 4.77 -9.87
CA ILE A 1 -10.41 4.37 -10.12
C ILE A 1 -10.04 3.32 -9.10
N GLU A 2 -9.53 2.21 -9.56
CA GLU A 2 -9.12 1.08 -8.73
C GLU A 2 -7.63 0.79 -8.94
N THR A 3 -6.92 0.51 -7.85
CA THR A 3 -5.54 0.03 -7.88
C THR A 3 -5.48 -1.26 -7.08
N VAL A 4 -5.06 -2.33 -7.73
CA VAL A 4 -4.99 -3.68 -7.15
C VAL A 4 -3.54 -4.07 -6.97
N GLY A 5 -3.18 -4.49 -5.76
CA GLY A 5 -1.89 -5.12 -5.47
C GLY A 5 -1.95 -6.62 -5.75
N THR A 6 -0.81 -7.19 -6.09
CA THR A 6 -0.62 -8.63 -6.30
C THR A 6 0.56 -9.11 -5.47
N THR A 7 0.86 -10.40 -5.53
CA THR A 7 2.08 -10.96 -4.92
C THR A 7 3.37 -10.49 -5.62
N GLU A 8 3.25 -9.95 -6.83
CA GLU A 8 4.38 -9.50 -7.64
C GLU A 8 4.48 -7.97 -7.71
N GLU A 9 3.39 -7.27 -7.43
CA GLU A 9 3.31 -5.81 -7.51
C GLU A 9 2.70 -5.21 -6.25
N ILE A 10 3.47 -4.37 -5.57
CA ILE A 10 3.03 -3.60 -4.41
C ILE A 10 2.06 -2.51 -4.88
N PRO A 11 0.84 -2.42 -4.30
CA PRO A 11 -0.07 -1.35 -4.65
C PRO A 11 0.45 0.00 -4.17
N VAL A 12 0.44 0.99 -5.05
CA VAL A 12 0.80 2.39 -4.75
C VAL A 12 -0.47 3.22 -4.72
N LEU A 13 -0.81 3.74 -3.55
CA LEU A 13 -1.93 4.66 -3.33
C LEU A 13 -1.43 6.09 -3.49
N VAL A 14 -1.92 6.79 -4.49
CA VAL A 14 -1.55 8.18 -4.76
C VAL A 14 -2.48 9.13 -4.01
N LEU A 15 -1.91 10.06 -3.26
CA LEU A 15 -2.65 11.03 -2.45
C LEU A 15 -2.13 12.45 -2.70
N PRO A 16 -3.01 13.46 -2.60
CA PRO A 16 -2.61 14.86 -2.73
C PRO A 16 -2.02 15.39 -1.43
N ALA A 17 -0.94 16.16 -1.51
CA ALA A 17 -0.42 16.95 -0.40
C ALA A 17 -1.39 18.10 -0.03
N ASP A 18 -1.28 18.59 1.18
CA ASP A 18 -1.97 19.79 1.71
C ASP A 18 -3.50 19.79 1.51
N THR A 19 -4.09 18.61 1.54
CA THR A 19 -5.51 18.40 1.23
C THR A 19 -6.13 17.49 2.30
N PRO A 20 -7.35 17.77 2.79
CA PRO A 20 -8.08 16.86 3.66
C PRO A 20 -8.37 15.53 2.96
N ILE A 21 -8.15 14.42 3.67
CA ILE A 21 -8.33 13.07 3.14
C ILE A 21 -9.22 12.27 4.08
N GLU A 22 -10.25 11.65 3.55
CA GLU A 22 -11.06 10.66 4.26
C GLU A 22 -10.69 9.26 3.76
N PHE A 23 -10.33 8.39 4.70
CA PHE A 23 -10.13 6.97 4.45
C PHE A 23 -11.35 6.18 4.90
N ARG A 24 -11.73 5.22 4.08
CA ARG A 24 -12.77 4.23 4.40
C ARG A 24 -12.16 2.84 4.28
N LEU A 25 -12.01 2.18 5.41
CA LEU A 25 -11.33 0.89 5.49
C LEU A 25 -12.33 -0.24 5.67
N ALA A 26 -12.15 -1.32 4.94
CA ALA A 26 -12.94 -2.54 5.09
C ALA A 26 -12.11 -3.76 4.70
N SER A 27 -12.39 -4.87 5.36
CA SER A 27 -11.86 -6.18 5.00
C SER A 27 -13.01 -7.12 4.63
N GLY A 28 -12.76 -7.98 3.65
CA GLY A 28 -13.69 -9.03 3.24
C GLY A 28 -13.48 -10.37 3.94
N ASP A 29 -12.42 -10.50 4.73
CA ASP A 29 -12.02 -11.77 5.38
C ASP A 29 -11.88 -11.61 6.89
N VAL A 30 -10.69 -11.28 7.39
CA VAL A 30 -10.36 -11.12 8.81
C VAL A 30 -9.99 -9.66 9.11
N SER A 31 -9.81 -9.35 10.38
CA SER A 31 -9.34 -8.01 10.77
C SER A 31 -7.88 -7.82 10.40
N HIS A 32 -7.56 -6.62 9.94
CA HIS A 32 -6.23 -6.13 9.61
C HIS A 32 -5.99 -4.82 10.34
N ALA A 33 -4.82 -4.21 10.15
CA ALA A 33 -4.57 -2.83 10.57
C ALA A 33 -3.81 -2.08 9.49
N PHE A 34 -4.36 -0.95 9.09
CA PHE A 34 -3.72 0.02 8.21
C PHE A 34 -2.68 0.79 9.02
N TRP A 35 -1.43 0.70 8.62
CA TRP A 35 -0.34 1.34 9.32
C TRP A 35 0.68 1.92 8.35
N VAL A 36 0.90 3.22 8.48
CA VAL A 36 1.99 3.93 7.81
C VAL A 36 2.90 4.47 8.93
N PRO A 37 4.04 3.82 9.21
CA PRO A 37 4.88 4.15 10.36
C PRO A 37 5.30 5.61 10.42
N GLU A 38 5.61 6.23 9.28
CA GLU A 38 6.04 7.62 9.20
C GLU A 38 4.93 8.63 9.54
N PHE A 39 3.66 8.23 9.48
CA PHE A 39 2.53 9.07 9.91
C PHE A 39 2.20 8.93 11.40
N LEU A 40 2.92 8.08 12.11
CA LEU A 40 2.80 7.85 13.55
C LEU A 40 1.41 7.40 14.01
N PHE A 41 0.63 6.77 13.15
CA PHE A 41 -0.66 6.20 13.52
C PHE A 41 -0.94 4.88 12.82
N LYS A 42 -1.86 4.11 13.40
CA LYS A 42 -2.45 2.93 12.80
C LYS A 42 -3.97 2.90 13.05
N ARG A 43 -4.71 2.26 12.15
CA ARG A 43 -6.15 2.08 12.26
C ARG A 43 -6.53 0.64 11.98
N ASP A 44 -7.40 0.11 12.81
CA ASP A 44 -7.96 -1.21 12.60
C ASP A 44 -8.84 -1.24 11.35
N VAL A 45 -8.71 -2.33 10.59
CA VAL A 45 -9.51 -2.61 9.41
C VAL A 45 -10.40 -3.80 9.75
N TYR A 46 -11.66 -3.51 10.09
CA TYR A 46 -12.58 -4.53 10.54
C TYR A 46 -13.14 -5.36 9.39
N ALA A 47 -13.30 -6.67 9.67
CA ALA A 47 -14.01 -7.55 8.77
C ALA A 47 -15.50 -7.16 8.72
N HIS A 48 -16.02 -6.94 7.52
CA HIS A 48 -17.42 -6.60 7.29
C HIS A 48 -17.96 -5.50 8.24
N PRO A 49 -17.36 -4.30 8.29
CA PRO A 49 -17.63 -3.30 9.32
C PRO A 49 -19.10 -2.87 9.38
N GLU A 50 -19.80 -2.84 8.25
CA GLU A 50 -21.21 -2.48 8.18
C GLU A 50 -22.11 -3.51 8.87
N LYS A 51 -21.78 -4.80 8.75
CA LYS A 51 -22.51 -5.88 9.41
C LYS A 51 -22.26 -5.92 10.92
N ASN A 52 -21.09 -5.48 11.33
CA ASN A 52 -20.62 -5.52 12.72
C ASN A 52 -20.76 -4.17 13.44
N ALA A 53 -21.41 -3.19 12.83
CA ALA A 53 -21.62 -1.84 13.36
C ALA A 53 -20.33 -1.16 13.83
N GLN A 54 -19.24 -1.30 13.05
CA GLN A 54 -17.93 -0.76 13.40
C GLN A 54 -17.57 0.44 12.54
N GLU A 55 -16.90 1.42 13.15
CA GLU A 55 -16.45 2.62 12.43
C GLU A 55 -15.28 2.29 11.50
N ARG A 56 -15.49 2.56 10.23
CA ARG A 56 -14.51 2.31 9.16
C ARG A 56 -13.87 3.55 8.58
N ARG A 57 -14.30 4.73 9.03
CA ARG A 57 -13.84 6.01 8.49
C ARG A 57 -12.91 6.71 9.44
N PHE A 58 -11.90 7.35 8.88
CA PHE A 58 -11.12 8.35 9.59
C PHE A 58 -10.63 9.42 8.61
N GLN A 59 -10.31 10.57 9.14
CA GLN A 59 -9.86 11.70 8.36
C GLN A 59 -8.50 12.16 8.84
N ILE A 60 -7.67 12.58 7.92
CA ILE A 60 -6.49 13.38 8.17
C ILE A 60 -6.70 14.76 7.55
N GLU A 61 -6.33 15.79 8.30
CA GLU A 61 -6.49 17.17 7.87
C GLU A 61 -5.66 17.47 6.62
N LYS A 62 -4.38 17.04 6.65
CA LYS A 62 -3.47 17.12 5.51
C LYS A 62 -2.22 16.28 5.74
N ILE A 63 -1.55 15.94 4.64
CA ILE A 63 -0.18 15.43 4.62
C ILE A 63 0.68 16.53 4.01
N GLU A 64 1.58 17.11 4.80
CA GLU A 64 2.41 18.24 4.36
C GLU A 64 3.61 17.78 3.53
N GLU A 65 4.19 16.62 3.89
CA GLU A 65 5.36 16.08 3.23
C GLU A 65 5.01 15.26 1.99
N LYS A 66 5.60 15.62 0.87
CA LYS A 66 5.51 14.83 -0.38
C LYS A 66 6.56 13.73 -0.38
N GLY A 67 6.27 12.64 -1.07
CA GLY A 67 7.19 11.52 -1.20
C GLY A 67 6.51 10.17 -1.16
N ALA A 68 7.30 9.15 -0.89
CA ALA A 68 6.87 7.77 -0.82
C ALA A 68 6.97 7.26 0.62
N PHE A 69 5.90 6.66 1.13
CA PHE A 69 5.78 6.18 2.50
C PHE A 69 5.33 4.73 2.50
N VAL A 70 6.09 3.86 3.17
CA VAL A 70 5.74 2.45 3.30
C VAL A 70 4.51 2.27 4.18
N GLY A 71 3.59 1.41 3.74
CA GLY A 71 2.45 0.95 4.51
C GLY A 71 2.54 -0.55 4.78
N ARG A 72 2.01 -0.95 5.93
CA ARG A 72 2.04 -2.34 6.38
C ARG A 72 0.73 -2.71 7.07
N CYS A 73 0.46 -4.01 7.14
CA CYS A 73 -0.55 -4.53 8.05
C CYS A 73 0.07 -4.68 9.45
N ALA A 74 -0.54 -4.08 10.45
CA ALA A 74 -0.07 -4.11 11.84
C ALA A 74 -0.90 -5.03 12.76
N GLU A 75 -1.78 -5.86 12.18
CA GLU A 75 -2.57 -6.88 12.90
C GLU A 75 -2.29 -8.26 12.32
N MET A 76 -2.00 -9.23 13.18
CA MET A 76 -1.79 -10.60 12.74
C MET A 76 -3.06 -11.15 12.06
N CYS A 77 -2.97 -11.40 10.76
CA CYS A 77 -4.11 -11.73 9.91
C CYS A 77 -3.97 -13.05 9.14
N GLY A 78 -2.93 -13.82 9.43
CA GLY A 78 -2.72 -15.14 8.83
C GLY A 78 -1.33 -15.30 8.24
N THR A 79 -1.16 -16.34 7.43
CA THR A 79 0.12 -16.77 6.85
C THR A 79 0.82 -15.66 6.02
N TYR A 80 0.04 -14.84 5.34
CA TYR A 80 0.56 -13.78 4.47
C TYR A 80 0.63 -12.40 5.14
N HIS A 81 0.52 -12.33 6.47
CA HIS A 81 0.56 -11.07 7.22
C HIS A 81 1.79 -10.20 6.86
N SER A 82 2.97 -10.79 6.82
CA SER A 82 4.22 -10.06 6.50
C SER A 82 4.34 -9.62 5.04
N MET A 83 3.47 -10.12 4.18
CA MET A 83 3.45 -9.84 2.74
C MET A 83 2.47 -8.72 2.37
N MET A 84 1.66 -8.24 3.32
CA MET A 84 0.65 -7.21 3.10
C MET A 84 1.27 -5.81 3.20
N ASN A 85 2.08 -5.48 2.22
CA ASN A 85 2.72 -4.18 2.10
C ASN A 85 2.00 -3.34 1.03
N PHE A 86 2.01 -2.04 1.24
CA PHE A 86 1.58 -1.05 0.26
C PHE A 86 2.47 0.19 0.34
N GLU A 87 2.33 1.09 -0.60
CA GLU A 87 3.01 2.38 -0.58
C GLU A 87 2.01 3.52 -0.73
N ILE A 88 2.18 4.57 0.04
CA ILE A 88 1.51 5.84 -0.19
C ILE A 88 2.46 6.75 -0.93
N ARG A 89 2.02 7.28 -2.08
CA ARG A 89 2.73 8.29 -2.85
C ARG A 89 2.03 9.63 -2.74
N VAL A 90 2.62 10.55 -2.01
CA VAL A 90 2.07 11.91 -1.82
C VAL A 90 2.68 12.85 -2.86
N VAL A 91 1.81 13.44 -3.66
CA VAL A 91 2.20 14.34 -4.76
C VAL A 91 1.51 15.70 -4.62
N ASP A 92 1.95 16.70 -5.38
CA ASP A 92 1.26 17.97 -5.45
C ASP A 92 -0.19 17.80 -5.90
N ARG A 93 -1.07 18.66 -5.43
CA ARG A 93 -2.48 18.63 -5.81
C ARG A 93 -2.70 18.71 -7.31
N ALA A 94 -1.88 19.50 -8.02
CA ALA A 94 -1.95 19.62 -9.48
C ALA A 94 -1.60 18.28 -10.16
N ASP A 95 -0.56 17.60 -9.71
CA ASP A 95 -0.15 16.29 -10.23
C ASP A 95 -1.20 15.22 -9.90
N PHE A 96 -1.76 15.25 -8.71
CA PHE A 96 -2.85 14.36 -8.33
C PHE A 96 -4.06 14.50 -9.24
N ASN A 97 -4.45 15.75 -9.56
CA ASN A 97 -5.54 16.01 -10.49
C ASN A 97 -5.24 15.50 -11.90
N GLN A 98 -3.99 15.62 -12.36
CA GLN A 98 -3.56 15.07 -13.66
C GLN A 98 -3.57 13.54 -13.63
N TYR A 99 -3.11 12.92 -12.54
CA TYR A 99 -3.18 11.47 -12.34
C TYR A 99 -4.62 10.95 -12.42
N LEU A 100 -5.56 11.58 -11.70
CA LEU A 100 -6.97 11.19 -11.74
C LEU A 100 -7.55 11.33 -13.14
N LYS A 101 -7.32 12.47 -13.80
CA LYS A 101 -7.80 12.73 -15.15
C LYS A 101 -7.26 11.71 -16.16
N PHE A 102 -5.98 11.37 -16.05
CA PHE A 102 -5.37 10.34 -16.89
C PHE A 102 -6.06 8.99 -16.72
N ARG A 103 -6.27 8.55 -15.46
CA ARG A 103 -6.93 7.29 -15.12
C ARG A 103 -8.39 7.25 -15.60
N GLU A 104 -9.12 8.34 -15.46
CA GLU A 104 -10.50 8.46 -15.94
C GLU A 104 -10.60 8.41 -17.46
N ASN A 105 -9.69 9.06 -18.18
CA ASN A 105 -9.66 9.08 -19.63
C ASN A 105 -9.07 7.82 -20.27
N ASN A 106 -8.34 7.03 -19.51
CA ASN A 106 -7.67 5.81 -19.96
C ASN A 106 -7.99 4.64 -19.00
N PRO A 107 -9.23 4.10 -19.03
CA PRO A 107 -9.63 3.06 -18.08
C PRO A 107 -8.79 1.79 -18.11
N GLU A 108 -8.16 1.50 -19.26
CA GLU A 108 -7.28 0.33 -19.46
C GLU A 108 -5.84 0.57 -19.02
N ALA A 109 -5.48 1.84 -18.71
CA ALA A 109 -4.13 2.17 -18.27
C ALA A 109 -3.86 1.63 -16.87
N THR A 110 -2.64 1.15 -16.67
CA THR A 110 -2.16 0.70 -15.37
C THR A 110 -1.89 1.88 -14.44
N ASN A 111 -1.81 1.59 -13.14
CA ASN A 111 -1.39 2.59 -12.16
C ASN A 111 0.05 3.08 -12.43
N ALA A 112 0.93 2.18 -12.88
CA ALA A 112 2.30 2.50 -13.27
C ALA A 112 2.35 3.54 -14.40
N GLU A 113 1.58 3.34 -15.46
CA GLU A 113 1.50 4.29 -16.58
C GLU A 113 0.97 5.66 -16.12
N ALA A 114 0.00 5.68 -15.22
CA ALA A 114 -0.53 6.93 -14.67
C ALA A 114 0.50 7.67 -13.79
N LEU A 115 1.30 6.95 -13.02
CA LEU A 115 2.41 7.52 -12.24
C LEU A 115 3.49 8.10 -13.16
N GLU A 116 3.89 7.37 -14.20
CA GLU A 116 4.83 7.88 -15.21
C GLU A 116 4.32 9.13 -15.90
N HIS A 117 3.02 9.20 -16.18
CA HIS A 117 2.40 10.36 -16.82
C HIS A 117 2.58 11.65 -16.00
N ILE A 118 2.64 11.57 -14.70
CA ILE A 118 2.89 12.70 -13.79
C ILE A 118 4.36 12.82 -13.36
N GLY A 119 5.29 12.08 -13.99
CA GLY A 119 6.72 12.13 -13.71
C GLY A 119 7.14 11.44 -12.42
N GLN A 120 6.33 10.51 -11.92
CA GLN A 120 6.62 9.71 -10.72
C GLN A 120 7.18 8.33 -11.08
N GLU A 121 7.92 7.74 -10.13
CA GLU A 121 8.33 6.34 -10.26
C GLU A 121 7.11 5.42 -10.39
N PRO A 122 7.07 4.54 -11.40
CA PRO A 122 5.88 3.75 -11.70
C PRO A 122 5.55 2.69 -10.66
N TYR A 123 6.56 2.21 -9.95
CA TYR A 123 6.44 1.14 -8.95
C TYR A 123 6.84 1.63 -7.56
N ALA A 124 6.52 0.83 -6.54
CA ALA A 124 6.90 1.12 -5.17
C ALA A 124 8.43 1.22 -5.01
N VAL A 125 8.90 2.24 -4.28
CA VAL A 125 10.31 2.50 -4.00
C VAL A 125 10.69 2.27 -2.54
N THR A 126 9.70 2.21 -1.63
CA THR A 126 9.94 2.04 -0.19
C THR A 126 9.85 0.58 0.27
N THR A 127 9.27 -0.28 -0.54
CA THR A 127 9.10 -1.69 -0.24
C THR A 127 9.07 -2.49 -1.54
N SER A 128 9.31 -3.78 -1.43
CA SER A 128 9.30 -4.69 -2.56
C SER A 128 8.38 -5.88 -2.30
N PRO A 129 7.92 -6.56 -3.35
CA PRO A 129 7.16 -7.79 -3.20
C PRO A 129 7.92 -8.83 -2.38
N PHE A 130 7.18 -9.66 -1.67
CA PHE A 130 7.78 -10.75 -0.94
C PHE A 130 8.39 -11.76 -1.93
N ASN A 131 9.67 -12.05 -1.76
CA ASN A 131 10.33 -13.07 -2.55
C ASN A 131 10.09 -14.45 -1.89
N SER A 132 9.32 -15.30 -2.55
CA SER A 132 9.04 -16.67 -2.09
C SER A 132 10.30 -17.55 -1.98
N GLN A 133 11.41 -17.16 -2.62
CA GLN A 133 12.71 -17.82 -2.48
C GLN A 133 13.34 -17.65 -1.07
N ARG A 134 12.75 -16.80 -0.23
CA ARG A 134 13.07 -16.69 1.19
C ARG A 134 12.26 -17.65 2.07
N ASP A 135 11.55 -18.58 1.49
CA ASP A 135 10.90 -19.64 2.28
C ASP A 135 11.96 -20.56 2.86
N THR A 136 12.32 -20.29 4.11
CA THR A 136 13.31 -21.07 4.87
C THR A 136 12.86 -22.50 5.16
N ARG A 137 11.64 -22.85 4.75
CA ARG A 137 11.14 -24.24 4.82
C ARG A 137 11.63 -25.10 3.66
N ASP A 138 12.19 -24.49 2.63
CA ASP A 138 12.78 -25.19 1.51
C ASP A 138 14.25 -25.47 1.83
N ALA A 139 14.55 -26.74 2.17
CA ALA A 139 15.88 -27.15 2.62
C ALA A 139 16.99 -26.88 1.56
N ASP A 140 16.60 -26.76 0.29
CA ASP A 140 17.52 -26.51 -0.82
C ASP A 140 17.99 -25.04 -0.88
N ASN A 141 17.35 -24.16 -0.11
CA ASN A 141 17.74 -22.73 -0.01
C ASN A 141 18.57 -22.42 1.24
N PHE A 142 18.92 -23.42 2.02
CA PHE A 142 19.82 -23.25 3.16
C PHE A 142 21.27 -23.17 2.63
N VAL A 143 21.77 -21.96 2.49
CA VAL A 143 23.22 -21.76 2.30
C VAL A 143 23.85 -22.06 3.66
N ASP A 144 24.50 -23.21 3.75
CA ASP A 144 25.29 -23.56 4.93
C ASP A 144 26.47 -22.56 5.00
N THR A 145 26.36 -21.61 5.92
CA THR A 145 27.43 -20.62 6.14
C THR A 145 28.66 -21.23 6.83
N ALA A 146 28.66 -22.53 7.09
CA ALA A 146 29.82 -23.22 7.65
C ALA A 146 30.97 -23.39 6.66
N ASP A 147 30.73 -23.30 5.35
CA ASP A 147 31.75 -23.37 4.31
C ASP A 147 32.33 -22.02 3.88
N ALA A 148 31.96 -20.92 4.54
CA ALA A 148 32.44 -19.56 4.26
C ALA A 148 33.55 -19.09 5.21
N ALA A 149 34.27 -20.03 5.84
CA ALA A 149 35.39 -19.71 6.72
C ALA A 149 36.73 -20.08 6.06
#